data_c8dcd2468b39347a74c97bfa3acbc545
#
_entry.id   c8dcd2468b39347a74c97bfa3acbc545
#
_cell.length_a   1.000
_cell.length_b   1.000
_cell.length_c   1.000
_cell.angle_alpha   90.00
_cell.angle_beta   90.00
_cell.angle_gamma   90.00
#
_symmetry.space_group_name_H-M   'P 1'
#
loop_
_entity.id
_entity.type
_entity.pdbx_description
1 polymer ?
#
loop_
_entity_poly.entity_id
_entity_poly.type
_entity_poly.pdbx_seq_one_letter_code
_entity_poly.pdbx_strand_id
1 'polypeptide(L)'
;MAAGPVNKKVRALGTEGWSKWSSLQDDLVRRIANSFLASNDLDHYMCLRAVCPSWRSATDDPKDNASDPVFHPLRWIVLDEVFQGDDDVRILLNTHTGRFLHKKLPLLREYYAVATTPSGFFVLAEKTPPHRARVFNPLTGCLTCFPWPVPLEAGVAQVGRDDGLFCLYFLGGSSRKFYTAVPEIESAFSRDCQQEVYNTFRDVVLAGAYPQYISAPALAAAFVPLSDLLSSHSDFVKFLSSALPEYDVNNIRFRCYVVGLAAQVFLHVEMEGRRPIVFKMNTEIGKIEPVESVGTFTIFIGCHRCLTVDADKFPAIEANCVYYTQHSGSLAHICKYNLSDKKVERLSEVAEFVKEDKQFVLVAARPFTIIQLLCSYTINRRDSELALQQMVQGAEQSCSNFVDGDLDG
;
A
#
# COMPACT_ATOMS: atom_id res chain seq x y z
N MET A 1 -50.26 -51.65 -26.94
CA MET A 1 -49.85 -51.58 -25.52
C MET A 1 -48.99 -50.33 -25.34
N ALA A 2 -49.58 -49.29 -24.79
CA ALA A 2 -48.90 -47.97 -24.57
C ALA A 2 -48.37 -47.92 -23.16
N ALA A 3 -47.07 -47.67 -23.02
CA ALA A 3 -46.43 -47.46 -21.73
C ALA A 3 -46.59 -45.98 -21.35
N GLY A 4 -47.21 -45.75 -20.20
CA GLY A 4 -47.43 -44.40 -19.65
C GLY A 4 -46.13 -43.76 -19.05
N PRO A 5 -46.08 -42.44 -18.91
CA PRO A 5 -44.89 -41.75 -18.45
C PRO A 5 -44.70 -41.89 -16.93
N VAL A 6 -43.50 -42.29 -16.52
CA VAL A 6 -43.07 -42.36 -15.13
C VAL A 6 -42.75 -40.95 -14.64
N ASN A 7 -43.63 -40.42 -13.78
CA ASN A 7 -43.47 -39.15 -13.11
C ASN A 7 -42.40 -39.25 -12.01
N LYS A 8 -41.15 -38.88 -12.28
CA LYS A 8 -40.11 -38.71 -11.26
C LYS A 8 -40.40 -37.43 -10.47
N LYS A 9 -41.00 -37.57 -9.29
CA LYS A 9 -41.02 -36.52 -8.26
C LYS A 9 -39.59 -36.20 -7.86
N VAL A 10 -39.06 -35.05 -8.32
CA VAL A 10 -37.86 -34.42 -7.76
C VAL A 10 -38.25 -34.00 -6.34
N ARG A 11 -37.75 -34.73 -5.35
CA ARG A 11 -37.79 -34.28 -3.94
C ARG A 11 -37.01 -32.98 -3.86
N ALA A 12 -37.72 -31.91 -3.58
CA ALA A 12 -37.11 -30.66 -3.15
C ALA A 12 -36.27 -30.96 -1.89
N LEU A 13 -34.96 -30.87 -2.01
CA LEU A 13 -34.03 -30.93 -0.91
C LEU A 13 -34.36 -29.75 0.02
N GLY A 14 -34.69 -30.10 1.24
CA GLY A 14 -35.44 -29.29 2.17
C GLY A 14 -34.80 -27.95 2.52
N THR A 15 -35.65 -26.99 2.63
CA THR A 15 -35.47 -25.66 3.28
C THR A 15 -35.09 -25.75 4.78
N GLU A 16 -35.03 -26.94 5.36
CA GLU A 16 -34.72 -27.16 6.79
C GLU A 16 -33.26 -26.89 7.17
N GLY A 17 -32.32 -26.93 6.22
CA GLY A 17 -30.91 -26.65 6.50
C GLY A 17 -30.61 -25.16 6.73
N TRP A 18 -31.31 -24.28 6.04
CA TRP A 18 -31.09 -22.84 6.10
C TRP A 18 -31.63 -22.19 7.40
N SER A 19 -32.69 -22.76 7.98
CA SER A 19 -33.26 -22.25 9.22
C SER A 19 -32.32 -22.41 10.43
N LYS A 20 -31.45 -23.44 10.41
CA LYS A 20 -30.51 -23.69 11.53
C LYS A 20 -29.38 -22.68 11.61
N TRP A 21 -28.89 -22.15 10.48
CA TRP A 21 -27.83 -21.14 10.48
C TRP A 21 -28.32 -19.76 10.91
N SER A 22 -29.54 -19.37 10.53
CA SER A 22 -30.14 -18.09 10.93
C SER A 22 -30.47 -18.02 12.45
N SER A 23 -30.54 -19.17 13.14
CA SER A 23 -30.74 -19.28 14.58
C SER A 23 -29.45 -19.49 15.38
N LEU A 24 -28.28 -19.28 14.75
CA LEU A 24 -27.01 -19.33 15.45
C LEU A 24 -26.96 -18.23 16.51
N GLN A 25 -26.46 -18.57 17.71
CA GLN A 25 -26.37 -17.63 18.82
C GLN A 25 -25.40 -16.48 18.50
N ASP A 26 -25.72 -15.28 18.94
CA ASP A 26 -24.97 -14.07 18.64
C ASP A 26 -23.50 -14.13 19.06
N ASP A 27 -23.19 -14.80 20.16
CA ASP A 27 -21.82 -14.99 20.63
C ASP A 27 -20.99 -15.87 19.67
N LEU A 28 -21.60 -16.89 19.07
CA LEU A 28 -20.95 -17.71 18.05
C LEU A 28 -20.74 -16.92 16.75
N VAL A 29 -21.73 -16.12 16.34
CA VAL A 29 -21.59 -15.22 15.18
C VAL A 29 -20.44 -14.24 15.42
N ARG A 30 -20.35 -13.60 16.60
CA ARG A 30 -19.24 -12.70 16.95
C ARG A 30 -17.89 -13.40 16.93
N ARG A 31 -17.80 -14.63 17.44
CA ARG A 31 -16.55 -15.41 17.43
C ARG A 31 -16.06 -15.68 15.99
N ILE A 32 -16.98 -16.05 15.10
CA ILE A 32 -16.66 -16.24 13.67
C ILE A 32 -16.23 -14.90 13.06
N ALA A 33 -17.00 -13.84 13.29
CA ALA A 33 -16.69 -12.49 12.81
C ALA A 33 -15.29 -12.02 13.26
N ASN A 34 -14.98 -12.20 14.55
CA ASN A 34 -13.68 -11.83 15.12
C ASN A 34 -12.52 -12.63 14.52
N SER A 35 -12.73 -13.86 14.06
CA SER A 35 -11.69 -14.62 13.38
C SER A 35 -11.33 -14.00 12.02
N PHE A 36 -12.31 -13.45 11.30
CA PHE A 36 -12.05 -12.70 10.06
C PHE A 36 -11.33 -11.37 10.34
N LEU A 37 -11.74 -10.64 11.38
CA LEU A 37 -11.07 -9.41 11.77
C LEU A 37 -9.63 -9.66 12.21
N ALA A 38 -9.37 -10.72 12.97
CA ALA A 38 -8.02 -11.09 13.40
C ALA A 38 -7.07 -11.41 12.23
N SER A 39 -7.60 -12.00 11.14
CA SER A 39 -6.84 -12.25 9.89
C SER A 39 -6.85 -11.04 8.94
N ASN A 40 -7.53 -9.94 9.31
CA ASN A 40 -7.81 -8.79 8.45
C ASN A 40 -8.52 -9.17 7.14
N ASP A 41 -9.37 -10.20 7.18
CA ASP A 41 -10.19 -10.60 6.03
C ASP A 41 -11.55 -9.89 6.07
N LEU A 42 -11.51 -8.58 5.89
CA LEU A 42 -12.68 -7.71 5.94
C LEU A 42 -13.74 -8.06 4.90
N ASP A 43 -13.35 -8.61 3.76
CA ASP A 43 -14.30 -9.01 2.73
C ASP A 43 -15.20 -10.17 3.21
N HIS A 44 -14.61 -11.20 3.83
CA HIS A 44 -15.41 -12.26 4.45
C HIS A 44 -16.22 -11.76 5.66
N TYR A 45 -15.68 -10.82 6.43
CA TYR A 45 -16.46 -10.16 7.48
C TYR A 45 -17.72 -9.49 6.93
N MET A 46 -17.59 -8.73 5.83
CA MET A 46 -18.74 -8.08 5.18
C MET A 46 -19.71 -9.10 4.56
N CYS A 47 -19.19 -10.20 3.99
CA CYS A 47 -20.01 -11.31 3.51
C CYS A 47 -20.81 -11.95 4.66
N LEU A 48 -20.19 -12.16 5.83
CA LEU A 48 -20.87 -12.69 7.00
C LEU A 48 -22.01 -11.76 7.45
N ARG A 49 -21.78 -10.44 7.50
CA ARG A 49 -22.83 -9.45 7.81
C ARG A 49 -23.97 -9.43 6.78
N ALA A 50 -23.73 -9.84 5.56
CA ALA A 50 -24.71 -9.89 4.49
C ALA A 50 -25.60 -11.12 4.52
N VAL A 51 -25.31 -12.15 5.33
CA VAL A 51 -26.04 -13.42 5.38
C VAL A 51 -27.50 -13.22 5.81
N CYS A 52 -27.72 -12.55 6.94
CA CYS A 52 -29.07 -12.24 7.42
C CYS A 52 -29.05 -11.05 8.41
N PRO A 53 -30.23 -10.44 8.71
CA PRO A 53 -30.33 -9.34 9.67
C PRO A 53 -29.83 -9.69 11.07
N SER A 54 -30.07 -10.91 11.57
CA SER A 54 -29.60 -11.36 12.89
C SER A 54 -28.07 -11.35 12.96
N TRP A 55 -27.37 -11.87 11.95
CA TRP A 55 -25.91 -11.86 11.89
C TRP A 55 -25.34 -10.45 11.78
N ARG A 56 -26.03 -9.58 11.02
CA ARG A 56 -25.66 -8.18 10.92
C ARG A 56 -25.78 -7.45 12.25
N SER A 57 -26.86 -7.66 13.01
CA SER A 57 -27.07 -7.02 14.32
C SER A 57 -26.13 -7.55 15.39
N ALA A 58 -25.65 -8.79 15.27
CA ALA A 58 -24.71 -9.40 16.18
C ALA A 58 -23.24 -8.91 15.99
N THR A 59 -22.97 -8.11 14.95
CA THR A 59 -21.61 -7.67 14.58
C THR A 59 -21.57 -6.16 14.38
N ASP A 60 -20.40 -5.55 14.68
CA ASP A 60 -20.24 -4.10 14.57
C ASP A 60 -20.31 -3.62 13.11
N ASP A 61 -20.88 -2.42 12.90
CA ASP A 61 -20.91 -1.82 11.56
C ASP A 61 -19.62 -1.03 11.30
N PRO A 62 -18.85 -1.41 10.26
CA PRO A 62 -17.66 -0.63 9.88
C PRO A 62 -17.98 0.84 9.53
N LYS A 63 -19.23 1.15 9.13
CA LYS A 63 -19.62 2.54 8.80
C LYS A 63 -19.69 3.42 10.04
N ASP A 64 -20.16 2.87 11.15
CA ASP A 64 -20.24 3.58 12.43
C ASP A 64 -18.88 3.64 13.13
N ASN A 65 -17.94 2.80 12.70
CA ASN A 65 -16.62 2.62 13.29
C ASN A 65 -15.49 2.76 12.26
N ALA A 66 -15.64 3.66 11.28
CA ALA A 66 -14.71 3.80 10.15
C ALA A 66 -13.28 4.17 10.57
N SER A 67 -13.12 4.79 11.74
CA SER A 67 -11.82 5.14 12.34
C SER A 67 -11.18 4.01 13.13
N ASP A 68 -11.91 2.92 13.42
CA ASP A 68 -11.36 1.78 14.16
C ASP A 68 -10.39 0.98 13.28
N PRO A 69 -9.13 0.80 13.71
CA PRO A 69 -8.12 0.06 12.94
C PRO A 69 -8.51 -1.38 12.60
N VAL A 70 -9.40 -1.99 13.37
CA VAL A 70 -9.87 -3.35 13.10
C VAL A 70 -10.58 -3.47 11.75
N PHE A 71 -11.18 -2.36 11.27
CA PHE A 71 -11.86 -2.27 9.98
C PHE A 71 -11.00 -1.67 8.87
N HIS A 72 -9.72 -1.39 9.13
CA HIS A 72 -8.82 -0.90 8.10
C HIS A 72 -8.28 -2.06 7.25
N PRO A 73 -8.10 -1.90 5.94
CA PRO A 73 -7.61 -2.96 5.04
C PRO A 73 -6.10 -3.14 5.14
N LEU A 74 -5.58 -3.34 6.37
CA LEU A 74 -4.17 -3.23 6.72
C LEU A 74 -3.24 -4.20 5.99
N ARG A 75 -3.77 -5.34 5.53
CA ARG A 75 -3.00 -6.41 4.87
C ARG A 75 -3.38 -6.56 3.40
N TRP A 76 -4.08 -5.57 2.86
CA TRP A 76 -4.52 -5.58 1.48
C TRP A 76 -3.76 -4.54 0.66
N ILE A 77 -3.29 -4.94 -0.49
CA ILE A 77 -2.72 -4.04 -1.50
C ILE A 77 -3.57 -4.04 -2.75
N VAL A 78 -3.53 -2.95 -3.50
CA VAL A 78 -4.23 -2.79 -4.77
C VAL A 78 -3.21 -2.95 -5.90
N LEU A 79 -3.46 -3.88 -6.82
CA LEU A 79 -2.58 -4.21 -7.93
C LEU A 79 -2.99 -3.50 -9.23
N ASP A 80 -3.39 -2.24 -9.14
CA ASP A 80 -3.92 -1.44 -10.27
C ASP A 80 -2.91 -1.25 -11.40
N GLU A 81 -1.65 -1.12 -11.05
CA GLU A 81 -0.60 -0.76 -12.00
C GLU A 81 -0.32 -1.87 -13.03
N VAL A 82 -0.75 -3.10 -12.74
CA VAL A 82 -0.51 -4.27 -13.60
C VAL A 82 -1.69 -4.60 -14.50
N PHE A 83 -2.90 -4.26 -14.06
CA PHE A 83 -4.15 -4.68 -14.70
C PHE A 83 -4.96 -3.47 -15.16
N GLN A 84 -4.56 -2.88 -16.28
CA GLN A 84 -5.32 -1.83 -16.95
C GLN A 84 -6.37 -2.50 -17.86
N GLY A 85 -7.59 -2.61 -17.39
CA GLY A 85 -8.64 -3.25 -18.19
C GLY A 85 -9.99 -2.56 -18.07
N ASP A 86 -10.75 -2.89 -17.06
CA ASP A 86 -12.07 -2.28 -16.80
C ASP A 86 -11.91 -1.22 -15.72
N ASP A 87 -12.31 0.02 -16.02
CA ASP A 87 -12.13 1.20 -15.15
C ASP A 87 -12.72 1.02 -13.74
N ASP A 88 -13.64 0.07 -13.56
CA ASP A 88 -14.31 -0.16 -12.28
C ASP A 88 -13.81 -1.36 -11.51
N VAL A 89 -13.09 -2.28 -12.15
CA VAL A 89 -12.63 -3.51 -11.50
C VAL A 89 -11.22 -3.29 -10.97
N ARG A 90 -11.05 -3.58 -9.68
CA ARG A 90 -9.75 -3.53 -9.00
C ARG A 90 -9.38 -4.90 -8.47
N ILE A 91 -8.10 -5.22 -8.58
CA ILE A 91 -7.54 -6.45 -8.03
C ILE A 91 -6.86 -6.11 -6.72
N LEU A 92 -7.36 -6.71 -5.65
CA LEU A 92 -6.76 -6.60 -4.32
C LEU A 92 -6.10 -7.93 -3.96
N LEU A 93 -4.97 -7.84 -3.28
CA LEU A 93 -4.25 -8.99 -2.74
C LEU A 93 -4.08 -8.83 -1.23
N ASN A 94 -4.51 -9.84 -0.48
CA ASN A 94 -4.17 -9.93 0.93
C ASN A 94 -2.77 -10.52 1.08
N THR A 95 -1.82 -9.73 1.55
CA THR A 95 -0.42 -10.11 1.69
C THR A 95 -0.14 -11.13 2.78
N HIS A 96 -1.13 -11.37 3.67
CA HIS A 96 -1.02 -12.34 4.75
C HIS A 96 -1.61 -13.71 4.40
N THR A 97 -2.68 -13.73 3.62
CA THR A 97 -3.38 -14.97 3.26
C THR A 97 -3.12 -15.44 1.84
N GLY A 98 -2.53 -14.61 0.99
CA GLY A 98 -2.33 -14.87 -0.43
C GLY A 98 -3.63 -14.78 -1.26
N ARG A 99 -4.74 -14.32 -0.66
CA ARG A 99 -6.04 -14.27 -1.32
C ARG A 99 -6.13 -13.09 -2.29
N PHE A 100 -6.51 -13.39 -3.53
CA PHE A 100 -6.87 -12.40 -4.54
C PHE A 100 -8.38 -12.11 -4.50
N LEU A 101 -8.72 -10.84 -4.70
CA LEU A 101 -10.09 -10.37 -4.77
C LEU A 101 -10.26 -9.43 -5.97
N HIS A 102 -11.16 -9.79 -6.89
CA HIS A 102 -11.59 -8.89 -7.97
C HIS A 102 -12.84 -8.16 -7.50
N LYS A 103 -12.74 -6.86 -7.35
CA LYS A 103 -13.83 -6.04 -6.81
C LYS A 103 -14.24 -4.95 -7.79
N LYS A 104 -15.54 -4.90 -8.08
CA LYS A 104 -16.12 -3.82 -8.87
C LYS A 104 -16.41 -2.63 -7.96
N LEU A 105 -15.82 -1.48 -8.27
CA LEU A 105 -15.85 -0.26 -7.45
C LEU A 105 -16.37 0.93 -8.29
N PRO A 106 -17.68 0.97 -8.63
CA PRO A 106 -18.25 2.01 -9.49
C PRO A 106 -18.10 3.41 -8.89
N LEU A 107 -18.00 3.52 -7.56
CA LEU A 107 -17.76 4.78 -6.86
C LEU A 107 -16.53 5.54 -7.39
N LEU A 108 -15.50 4.85 -7.85
CA LEU A 108 -14.28 5.48 -8.35
C LEU A 108 -14.52 6.40 -9.56
N ARG A 109 -15.60 6.17 -10.31
CA ARG A 109 -15.98 7.05 -11.44
C ARG A 109 -16.47 8.45 -10.99
N GLU A 110 -16.92 8.57 -9.76
CA GLU A 110 -17.46 9.82 -9.22
C GLU A 110 -16.38 10.78 -8.73
N TYR A 111 -15.14 10.29 -8.61
CA TYR A 111 -14.00 11.01 -8.03
C TYR A 111 -12.79 10.96 -8.97
N TYR A 112 -11.82 11.83 -8.73
CA TYR A 112 -10.46 11.64 -9.23
C TYR A 112 -9.70 10.71 -8.31
N ALA A 113 -9.06 9.68 -8.84
CA ALA A 113 -8.13 8.86 -8.08
C ALA A 113 -6.83 9.65 -7.84
N VAL A 114 -6.45 9.80 -6.57
CA VAL A 114 -5.23 10.52 -6.17
C VAL A 114 -4.11 9.53 -5.87
N ALA A 115 -4.39 8.54 -5.02
CA ALA A 115 -3.41 7.52 -4.66
C ALA A 115 -4.09 6.27 -4.12
N THR A 116 -3.38 5.15 -4.15
CA THR A 116 -3.66 3.97 -3.33
C THR A 116 -2.64 3.91 -2.20
N THR A 117 -3.10 3.72 -0.97
CA THR A 117 -2.20 3.62 0.17
C THR A 117 -1.64 2.20 0.30
N PRO A 118 -0.48 2.02 0.95
CA PRO A 118 0.06 0.69 1.25
C PRO A 118 -0.87 -0.17 2.12
N SER A 119 -1.80 0.47 2.82
CA SER A 119 -2.85 -0.18 3.62
C SER A 119 -4.17 -0.35 2.85
N GLY A 120 -4.15 -0.37 1.52
CA GLY A 120 -5.29 -0.72 0.67
C GLY A 120 -6.44 0.28 0.61
N PHE A 121 -6.30 1.47 1.18
CA PHE A 121 -7.26 2.56 0.98
C PHE A 121 -7.06 3.23 -0.38
N PHE A 122 -8.15 3.75 -0.94
CA PHE A 122 -8.10 4.73 -2.01
C PHE A 122 -8.19 6.14 -1.43
N VAL A 123 -7.30 7.00 -1.83
CA VAL A 123 -7.39 8.44 -1.61
C VAL A 123 -7.93 9.06 -2.88
N LEU A 124 -9.05 9.76 -2.75
CA LEU A 124 -9.85 10.29 -3.83
C LEU A 124 -10.00 11.80 -3.66
N ALA A 125 -10.26 12.52 -4.75
CA ALA A 125 -10.64 13.94 -4.73
C ALA A 125 -12.00 14.14 -5.39
N GLU A 126 -12.82 15.01 -4.85
CA GLU A 126 -14.08 15.44 -5.50
C GLU A 126 -13.77 16.03 -6.88
N LYS A 127 -14.62 15.74 -7.87
CA LYS A 127 -14.49 16.34 -9.21
C LYS A 127 -14.80 17.83 -9.24
N THR A 128 -15.60 18.28 -8.27
CA THR A 128 -15.94 19.71 -8.11
C THR A 128 -14.94 20.43 -7.21
N PRO A 129 -14.49 21.64 -7.56
CA PRO A 129 -13.66 22.46 -6.67
C PRO A 129 -14.35 22.69 -5.31
N PRO A 130 -13.62 22.72 -4.21
CA PRO A 130 -12.16 22.77 -4.08
C PRO A 130 -11.45 21.39 -4.11
N HIS A 131 -12.04 20.34 -4.68
CA HIS A 131 -11.47 18.99 -4.77
C HIS A 131 -11.17 18.39 -3.39
N ARG A 132 -12.16 18.37 -2.51
CA ARG A 132 -12.02 17.86 -1.15
C ARG A 132 -11.58 16.39 -1.14
N ALA A 133 -10.75 16.05 -0.17
CA ALA A 133 -10.23 14.69 -0.04
C ALA A 133 -11.28 13.71 0.50
N ARG A 134 -11.23 12.49 -0.01
CA ARG A 134 -12.03 11.34 0.42
C ARG A 134 -11.13 10.15 0.61
N VAL A 135 -11.32 9.41 1.69
CA VAL A 135 -10.64 8.13 1.92
C VAL A 135 -11.67 7.01 1.81
N PHE A 136 -11.47 6.14 0.85
CA PHE A 136 -12.37 5.04 0.56
C PHE A 136 -11.77 3.69 0.94
N ASN A 137 -12.48 2.95 1.76
CA ASN A 137 -12.15 1.56 2.09
C ASN A 137 -12.87 0.63 1.10
N PRO A 138 -12.16 -0.02 0.18
CA PRO A 138 -12.80 -0.84 -0.85
C PRO A 138 -13.44 -2.12 -0.32
N LEU A 139 -13.07 -2.58 0.87
CA LEU A 139 -13.57 -3.83 1.45
C LEU A 139 -14.87 -3.62 2.22
N THR A 140 -14.96 -2.55 2.99
CA THR A 140 -16.15 -2.21 3.78
C THR A 140 -17.14 -1.30 3.04
N GLY A 141 -16.67 -0.60 2.00
CA GLY A 141 -17.44 0.42 1.29
C GLY A 141 -17.55 1.74 2.06
N CYS A 142 -16.80 1.92 3.16
CA CYS A 142 -16.79 3.16 3.92
C CYS A 142 -16.07 4.26 3.17
N LEU A 143 -16.67 5.46 3.15
CA LEU A 143 -16.11 6.67 2.58
C LEU A 143 -15.99 7.72 3.67
N THR A 144 -14.77 8.02 4.09
CA THR A 144 -14.49 9.06 5.08
C THR A 144 -14.24 10.39 4.38
N CYS A 145 -14.93 11.43 4.84
CA CYS A 145 -14.86 12.76 4.26
C CYS A 145 -13.85 13.61 5.02
N PHE A 146 -12.97 14.27 4.29
CA PHE A 146 -12.08 15.29 4.81
C PHE A 146 -12.49 16.63 4.22
N PRO A 147 -12.75 17.67 5.02
CA PRO A 147 -13.17 18.98 4.49
C PRO A 147 -12.05 19.69 3.72
N TRP A 148 -10.83 19.22 3.87
CA TRP A 148 -9.63 19.77 3.24
C TRP A 148 -9.50 19.38 1.77
N PRO A 149 -9.12 20.30 0.86
CA PRO A 149 -8.82 19.97 -0.53
C PRO A 149 -7.52 19.18 -0.65
N VAL A 150 -7.46 18.27 -1.62
CA VAL A 150 -6.22 17.57 -1.95
C VAL A 150 -5.18 18.58 -2.45
N PRO A 151 -3.96 18.59 -1.89
CA PRO A 151 -2.89 19.43 -2.41
C PRO A 151 -2.54 19.07 -3.86
N LEU A 152 -2.38 20.07 -4.73
CA LEU A 152 -2.09 19.87 -6.17
C LEU A 152 -0.79 19.10 -6.41
N GLU A 153 0.19 19.35 -5.55
CA GLU A 153 1.49 18.71 -5.57
C GLU A 153 1.55 17.38 -4.81
N ALA A 154 0.40 16.85 -4.35
CA ALA A 154 0.37 15.60 -3.61
C ALA A 154 0.98 14.46 -4.45
N GLY A 155 2.19 14.09 -4.09
CA GLY A 155 2.91 12.99 -4.74
C GLY A 155 2.64 11.64 -4.09
N VAL A 156 2.40 11.64 -2.77
CA VAL A 156 2.12 10.44 -1.96
C VAL A 156 1.03 10.77 -0.97
N ALA A 157 0.15 9.81 -0.74
CA ALA A 157 -0.85 9.88 0.31
C ALA A 157 -0.78 8.65 1.22
N GLN A 158 -1.02 8.86 2.50
CA GLN A 158 -1.05 7.81 3.51
C GLN A 158 -2.18 8.06 4.48
N VAL A 159 -2.76 6.95 4.97
CA VAL A 159 -3.76 6.97 6.03
C VAL A 159 -3.15 6.39 7.30
N GLY A 160 -3.36 7.04 8.42
CA GLY A 160 -2.84 6.60 9.70
C GLY A 160 -3.65 7.12 10.88
N ARG A 161 -3.05 7.11 12.06
CA ARG A 161 -3.65 7.66 13.29
C ARG A 161 -2.61 8.52 14.01
N ASP A 162 -3.09 9.64 14.52
CA ASP A 162 -2.32 10.53 15.38
C ASP A 162 -3.17 10.86 16.61
N ASP A 163 -2.65 10.62 17.81
CA ASP A 163 -3.37 10.75 19.08
C ASP A 163 -4.76 10.10 19.09
N GLY A 164 -4.89 8.93 18.43
CA GLY A 164 -6.14 8.21 18.31
C GLY A 164 -7.05 8.69 17.19
N LEU A 165 -6.79 9.83 16.57
CA LEU A 165 -7.55 10.39 15.46
C LEU A 165 -7.18 9.74 14.12
N PHE A 166 -8.17 9.53 13.28
CA PHE A 166 -7.97 9.06 11.91
C PHE A 166 -7.42 10.22 11.06
N CYS A 167 -6.23 10.04 10.49
CA CYS A 167 -5.52 11.10 9.78
C CYS A 167 -5.22 10.71 8.34
N LEU A 168 -5.27 11.71 7.47
CA LEU A 168 -4.80 11.63 6.09
C LEU A 168 -3.56 12.51 5.94
N TYR A 169 -2.49 11.90 5.45
CA TYR A 169 -1.21 12.56 5.23
C TYR A 169 -0.94 12.67 3.75
N PHE A 170 -0.46 13.85 3.33
CA PHE A 170 0.08 14.07 1.98
C PHE A 170 1.51 14.55 2.03
N LEU A 171 2.30 14.08 1.08
CA LEU A 171 3.64 14.54 0.84
C LEU A 171 3.69 15.20 -0.54
N GLY A 172 4.07 16.46 -0.59
CA GLY A 172 4.22 17.21 -1.84
C GLY A 172 5.41 16.68 -2.65
N GLY A 173 5.23 16.50 -3.96
CA GLY A 173 6.29 15.98 -4.83
C GLY A 173 7.48 16.93 -4.98
N SER A 174 7.20 18.23 -5.12
CA SER A 174 8.19 19.29 -5.39
C SER A 174 8.30 20.33 -4.28
N SER A 175 7.22 20.60 -3.56
CA SER A 175 7.16 21.66 -2.54
C SER A 175 7.81 21.31 -1.22
N ARG A 176 8.16 20.04 -1.00
CA ARG A 176 8.68 19.52 0.28
C ARG A 176 7.76 19.79 1.46
N LYS A 177 6.49 19.97 1.21
CA LYS A 177 5.47 20.20 2.23
C LYS A 177 4.86 18.87 2.65
N PHE A 178 4.64 18.77 3.93
CA PHE A 178 3.90 17.71 4.56
C PHE A 178 2.58 18.26 5.07
N TYR A 179 1.49 17.60 4.72
CA TYR A 179 0.15 18.00 5.10
C TYR A 179 -0.50 16.90 5.93
N THR A 180 -1.14 17.30 7.02
CA THR A 180 -1.96 16.41 7.85
C THR A 180 -3.37 16.94 7.89
N ALA A 181 -4.34 16.12 7.56
CA ALA A 181 -5.76 16.42 7.65
C ALA A 181 -6.48 15.40 8.56
N VAL A 182 -7.47 15.90 9.30
CA VAL A 182 -8.39 15.09 10.12
C VAL A 182 -9.82 15.33 9.68
N PRO A 183 -10.74 14.34 9.76
CA PRO A 183 -12.08 14.46 9.22
C PRO A 183 -12.92 15.60 9.82
N GLU A 184 -12.67 15.94 11.08
CA GLU A 184 -13.49 16.87 11.87
C GLU A 184 -12.96 18.32 11.84
N ILE A 185 -11.79 18.55 11.25
CA ILE A 185 -11.09 19.85 11.29
C ILE A 185 -11.03 20.42 9.87
N GLU A 186 -11.59 21.63 9.67
CA GLU A 186 -11.59 22.30 8.37
C GLU A 186 -10.21 22.82 7.93
N SER A 187 -9.24 22.91 8.86
CA SER A 187 -7.88 23.36 8.56
C SER A 187 -6.89 22.19 8.62
N ALA A 188 -6.18 21.93 7.51
CA ALA A 188 -5.03 21.03 7.57
C ALA A 188 -3.81 21.75 8.17
N PHE A 189 -3.02 21.01 8.91
CA PHE A 189 -1.73 21.50 9.34
C PHE A 189 -0.72 21.23 8.21
N SER A 190 -0.12 22.30 7.66
CA SER A 190 1.02 22.15 6.78
C SER A 190 2.30 22.47 7.55
N ARG A 191 3.32 21.66 7.38
CA ARG A 191 4.66 21.92 7.89
C ARG A 191 5.64 21.91 6.74
N ASP A 192 6.48 22.95 6.69
CA ASP A 192 7.66 22.90 5.83
C ASP A 192 8.67 21.97 6.49
N CYS A 193 9.04 20.91 5.79
CA CYS A 193 10.07 20.00 6.26
C CYS A 193 11.45 20.51 5.81
N GLN A 194 12.44 20.46 6.71
CA GLN A 194 13.83 20.62 6.29
C GLN A 194 14.16 19.54 5.24
N GLN A 195 15.03 19.86 4.28
CA GLN A 195 15.33 18.99 3.12
C GLN A 195 15.64 17.54 3.51
N GLU A 196 16.43 17.37 4.55
CA GLU A 196 16.89 16.06 5.01
C GLU A 196 15.76 15.25 5.65
N VAL A 197 14.97 15.90 6.53
CA VAL A 197 13.78 15.30 7.14
C VAL A 197 12.74 14.95 6.09
N TYR A 198 12.55 15.80 5.07
CA TYR A 198 11.65 15.55 3.96
C TYR A 198 12.07 14.31 3.16
N ASN A 199 13.33 14.21 2.77
CA ASN A 199 13.82 13.07 1.97
C ASN A 199 13.66 11.76 2.75
N THR A 200 14.02 11.76 4.02
CA THR A 200 13.85 10.60 4.90
C THR A 200 12.40 10.20 5.06
N PHE A 201 11.53 11.17 5.35
CA PHE A 201 10.11 10.93 5.51
C PHE A 201 9.48 10.45 4.20
N ARG A 202 9.84 11.06 3.08
CA ARG A 202 9.44 10.64 1.74
C ARG A 202 9.82 9.18 1.48
N ASP A 203 11.05 8.80 1.75
CA ASP A 203 11.54 7.44 1.49
C ASP A 203 10.84 6.43 2.41
N VAL A 204 10.58 6.77 3.66
CA VAL A 204 9.78 5.98 4.61
C VAL A 204 8.32 5.82 4.13
N VAL A 205 7.68 6.90 3.70
CA VAL A 205 6.29 6.86 3.22
C VAL A 205 6.19 6.16 1.87
N LEU A 206 7.14 6.39 0.96
CA LEU A 206 7.20 5.72 -0.34
C LEU A 206 7.41 4.21 -0.19
N ALA A 207 8.18 3.81 0.80
CA ALA A 207 8.43 2.40 1.09
C ALA A 207 7.19 1.64 1.64
N GLY A 208 6.08 2.31 1.85
CA GLY A 208 4.92 1.68 2.48
C GLY A 208 5.18 1.24 3.92
N ALA A 209 6.25 1.74 4.49
CA ALA A 209 6.78 1.35 5.79
C ALA A 209 6.06 2.03 6.96
N TYR A 210 4.81 2.41 6.79
CA TYR A 210 3.99 2.69 7.94
C TYR A 210 3.73 1.34 8.64
N PRO A 211 4.44 1.02 9.71
CA PRO A 211 4.14 -0.19 10.45
C PRO A 211 2.75 0.01 11.02
N GLN A 212 1.81 -0.72 10.46
CA GLN A 212 0.40 -0.70 10.85
C GLN A 212 0.16 -1.11 12.30
N TYR A 213 1.25 -1.44 12.98
CA TYR A 213 1.28 -1.91 14.37
C TYR A 213 2.10 -1.01 15.30
N ILE A 214 2.77 0.02 14.79
CA ILE A 214 3.46 0.97 15.65
C ILE A 214 2.50 2.12 15.89
N SER A 215 2.12 2.34 17.15
CA SER A 215 1.35 3.51 17.56
C SER A 215 2.09 4.79 17.14
N ALA A 216 1.37 5.88 16.89
CA ALA A 216 1.98 7.15 16.54
C ALA A 216 3.10 7.58 17.51
N PRO A 217 3.01 7.37 18.84
CA PRO A 217 4.12 7.57 19.76
C PRO A 217 5.32 6.64 19.52
N ALA A 218 5.09 5.38 19.14
CA ALA A 218 6.18 4.46 18.82
C ALA A 218 6.80 4.77 17.45
N LEU A 219 6.02 5.30 16.52
CA LEU A 219 6.52 5.83 15.26
C LEU A 219 7.32 7.12 15.51
N ALA A 220 6.83 8.03 16.34
CA ALA A 220 7.56 9.22 16.75
C ALA A 220 8.84 8.85 17.53
N ALA A 221 8.80 7.83 18.40
CA ALA A 221 9.97 7.31 19.08
C ALA A 221 10.93 6.55 18.16
N ALA A 222 10.44 5.95 17.08
CA ALA A 222 11.28 5.37 16.03
C ALA A 222 11.83 6.45 15.09
N PHE A 223 11.09 7.53 14.89
CA PHE A 223 11.51 8.68 14.09
C PHE A 223 12.51 9.58 14.83
N VAL A 224 12.38 9.74 16.14
CA VAL A 224 13.34 10.54 16.92
C VAL A 224 14.75 9.95 16.86
N PRO A 225 15.00 8.65 17.08
CA PRO A 225 16.32 8.07 16.87
C PRO A 225 16.72 8.00 15.39
N LEU A 226 15.78 7.79 14.47
CA LEU A 226 16.05 7.83 13.03
C LEU A 226 16.25 9.28 12.56
N SER A 227 15.49 10.24 13.06
CA SER A 227 15.69 11.66 12.79
C SER A 227 16.94 12.18 13.46
N ASP A 228 17.35 11.67 14.61
CA ASP A 228 18.65 11.99 15.23
C ASP A 228 19.81 11.32 14.50
N LEU A 229 19.62 10.08 14.00
CA LEU A 229 20.55 9.39 13.09
C LEU A 229 20.55 10.00 11.68
N LEU A 230 19.43 10.54 11.23
CA LEU A 230 19.22 11.14 9.91
C LEU A 230 19.10 12.68 9.98
N SER A 231 19.19 13.28 11.17
CA SER A 231 19.16 14.73 11.38
C SER A 231 20.37 15.42 10.76
N SER A 232 21.44 14.65 10.52
CA SER A 232 22.44 15.04 9.53
C SER A 232 22.74 13.83 8.65
N HIS A 233 22.78 14.04 7.33
CA HIS A 233 23.32 13.08 6.37
C HIS A 233 24.69 12.54 6.85
N SER A 234 25.48 13.38 7.48
CA SER A 234 26.76 13.07 8.11
C SER A 234 26.69 12.00 9.21
N ASP A 235 25.69 11.99 10.08
CA ASP A 235 25.60 11.03 11.18
C ASP A 235 25.07 9.66 10.70
N PHE A 236 24.19 9.65 9.72
CA PHE A 236 23.78 8.42 9.07
C PHE A 236 24.92 7.79 8.27
N VAL A 237 25.69 8.59 7.55
CA VAL A 237 26.90 8.13 6.84
C VAL A 237 27.93 7.57 7.81
N LYS A 238 28.15 8.23 8.97
CA LYS A 238 29.01 7.70 10.03
C LYS A 238 28.51 6.37 10.60
N PHE A 239 27.20 6.27 10.85
CA PHE A 239 26.58 5.02 11.28
C PHE A 239 26.81 3.90 10.24
N LEU A 240 26.50 4.15 8.96
CA LEU A 240 26.71 3.16 7.90
C LEU A 240 28.20 2.80 7.76
N SER A 241 29.10 3.77 7.85
CA SER A 241 30.56 3.51 7.80
C SER A 241 31.03 2.64 8.97
N SER A 242 30.43 2.83 10.16
CA SER A 242 30.72 1.99 11.33
C SER A 242 30.11 0.59 11.22
N ALA A 243 28.89 0.47 10.67
CA ALA A 243 28.19 -0.80 10.52
C ALA A 243 28.70 -1.62 9.32
N LEU A 244 29.31 -0.96 8.35
CA LEU A 244 29.75 -1.52 7.06
C LEU A 244 31.18 -1.06 6.73
N PRO A 245 32.19 -1.41 7.54
CA PRO A 245 33.54 -0.92 7.38
C PRO A 245 34.19 -1.34 6.04
N GLU A 246 33.66 -2.36 5.39
CA GLU A 246 34.14 -2.83 4.08
C GLU A 246 33.67 -1.94 2.91
N TYR A 247 32.83 -0.92 3.16
CA TYR A 247 32.29 -0.05 2.13
C TYR A 247 32.73 1.42 2.35
N ASP A 248 33.14 2.09 1.28
CA ASP A 248 33.32 3.55 1.28
C ASP A 248 31.97 4.23 1.08
N VAL A 249 31.20 4.35 2.17
CA VAL A 249 29.82 4.86 2.16
C VAL A 249 29.76 6.32 1.70
N ASN A 250 30.85 7.11 1.81
CA ASN A 250 30.88 8.51 1.40
C ASN A 250 30.77 8.71 -0.12
N ASN A 251 31.18 7.70 -0.90
CA ASN A 251 31.21 7.75 -2.35
C ASN A 251 30.14 6.89 -3.02
N ILE A 252 29.22 6.28 -2.23
CA ILE A 252 28.19 5.40 -2.75
C ILE A 252 26.82 6.06 -2.60
N ARG A 253 26.01 6.06 -3.67
CA ARG A 253 24.58 6.41 -3.58
C ARG A 253 23.86 5.28 -2.87
N PHE A 254 23.04 5.62 -1.88
CA PHE A 254 22.23 4.67 -1.16
C PHE A 254 20.77 5.12 -1.06
N ARG A 255 19.88 4.17 -0.91
CA ARG A 255 18.47 4.37 -0.59
C ARG A 255 18.13 3.58 0.65
N CYS A 256 17.29 4.15 1.49
CA CYS A 256 16.84 3.50 2.71
C CYS A 256 15.34 3.27 2.65
N TYR A 257 14.92 2.08 3.04
CA TYR A 257 13.52 1.71 3.13
C TYR A 257 13.26 1.20 4.55
N VAL A 258 12.21 1.71 5.16
CA VAL A 258 11.75 1.22 6.47
C VAL A 258 10.63 0.23 6.24
N VAL A 259 10.76 -0.96 6.80
CA VAL A 259 9.84 -2.06 6.59
C VAL A 259 9.31 -2.55 7.93
N GLY A 260 7.99 -2.55 8.11
CA GLY A 260 7.34 -3.15 9.27
C GLY A 260 7.12 -4.64 9.10
N LEU A 261 7.51 -5.43 10.09
CA LEU A 261 7.35 -6.88 10.08
C LEU A 261 7.08 -7.41 11.50
N ALA A 262 5.92 -8.03 11.72
CA ALA A 262 5.58 -8.68 12.99
C ALA A 262 5.88 -7.82 14.24
N ALA A 263 5.40 -6.57 14.26
CA ALA A 263 5.65 -5.58 15.31
C ALA A 263 7.13 -5.13 15.46
N GLN A 264 7.99 -5.49 14.52
CA GLN A 264 9.37 -5.03 14.46
C GLN A 264 9.56 -4.10 13.28
N VAL A 265 10.55 -3.21 13.37
CA VAL A 265 10.92 -2.30 12.29
C VAL A 265 12.27 -2.74 11.74
N PHE A 266 12.34 -2.84 10.42
CA PHE A 266 13.56 -3.13 9.70
C PHE A 266 13.93 -1.95 8.82
N LEU A 267 15.21 -1.66 8.74
CA LEU A 267 15.79 -0.71 7.80
C LEU A 267 16.50 -1.52 6.71
N HIS A 268 16.04 -1.36 5.49
CA HIS A 268 16.74 -1.87 4.33
C HIS A 268 17.58 -0.77 3.70
N VAL A 269 18.83 -1.05 3.43
CA VAL A 269 19.75 -0.13 2.75
C VAL A 269 20.15 -0.75 1.42
N GLU A 270 19.75 -0.07 0.33
CA GLU A 270 20.18 -0.38 -1.02
C GLU A 270 21.31 0.55 -1.43
N MET A 271 22.43 0.01 -1.83
CA MET A 271 23.58 0.75 -2.35
C MET A 271 23.78 0.44 -3.83
N GLU A 272 24.03 1.46 -4.63
CA GLU A 272 24.19 1.33 -6.08
C GLU A 272 25.30 0.32 -6.42
N GLY A 273 24.95 -0.72 -7.19
CA GLY A 273 25.86 -1.79 -7.59
C GLY A 273 26.28 -2.76 -6.48
N ARG A 274 25.59 -2.73 -5.33
CA ARG A 274 25.90 -3.59 -4.17
C ARG A 274 24.71 -4.44 -3.77
N ARG A 275 24.96 -5.47 -2.95
CA ARG A 275 23.91 -6.31 -2.38
C ARG A 275 23.07 -5.51 -1.39
N PRO A 276 21.79 -5.82 -1.27
CA PRO A 276 20.91 -5.26 -0.24
C PRO A 276 21.40 -5.62 1.17
N ILE A 277 21.23 -4.70 2.12
CA ILE A 277 21.54 -4.95 3.53
C ILE A 277 20.30 -4.63 4.35
N VAL A 278 19.97 -5.51 5.28
CA VAL A 278 18.82 -5.36 6.15
C VAL A 278 19.29 -5.22 7.59
N PHE A 279 18.77 -4.22 8.27
CA PHE A 279 19.01 -3.98 9.69
C PHE A 279 17.70 -4.10 10.45
N LYS A 280 17.76 -4.59 11.67
CA LYS A 280 16.66 -4.52 12.63
C LYS A 280 16.84 -3.27 13.48
N MET A 281 15.75 -2.51 13.64
CA MET A 281 15.73 -1.35 14.50
C MET A 281 15.12 -1.71 15.85
N ASN A 282 15.84 -1.49 16.92
CA ASN A 282 15.29 -1.49 18.26
C ASN A 282 14.82 -0.08 18.58
N THR A 283 13.50 0.13 18.52
CA THR A 283 12.88 1.46 18.70
C THR A 283 12.92 1.96 20.14
N GLU A 284 13.13 1.07 21.12
CA GLU A 284 13.19 1.45 22.54
C GLU A 284 14.53 2.08 22.91
N ILE A 285 15.62 1.56 22.35
CA ILE A 285 16.99 2.01 22.66
C ILE A 285 17.67 2.72 21.49
N GLY A 286 16.97 2.87 20.36
CA GLY A 286 17.51 3.53 19.17
C GLY A 286 18.68 2.78 18.50
N LYS A 287 18.83 1.48 18.77
CA LYS A 287 19.93 0.67 18.23
C LYS A 287 19.53 0.00 16.91
N ILE A 288 20.45 0.00 15.97
CA ILE A 288 20.30 -0.66 14.67
C ILE A 288 21.33 -1.78 14.57
N GLU A 289 20.87 -2.97 14.25
CA GLU A 289 21.71 -4.17 14.15
C GLU A 289 21.48 -4.88 12.81
N PRO A 290 22.56 -5.31 12.11
CA PRO A 290 22.38 -6.10 10.89
C PRO A 290 21.70 -7.42 11.20
N VAL A 291 20.81 -7.86 10.29
CA VAL A 291 20.10 -9.12 10.45
C VAL A 291 20.48 -10.11 9.35
N GLU A 292 20.51 -11.38 9.73
CA GLU A 292 20.76 -12.50 8.83
C GLU A 292 19.48 -13.30 8.55
N SER A 293 18.39 -12.97 9.24
CA SER A 293 17.12 -13.65 9.04
C SER A 293 15.91 -12.78 9.39
N VAL A 294 14.90 -12.86 8.51
CA VAL A 294 13.54 -12.34 8.73
C VAL A 294 12.52 -13.48 8.93
N GLY A 295 13.01 -14.70 9.18
CA GLY A 295 12.15 -15.87 9.45
C GLY A 295 11.43 -16.36 8.20
N THR A 296 10.14 -16.66 8.32
CA THR A 296 9.26 -17.10 7.23
C THR A 296 8.88 -15.97 6.26
N PHE A 297 9.26 -14.75 6.59
CA PHE A 297 8.88 -13.60 5.77
C PHE A 297 9.86 -13.34 4.63
N THR A 298 9.37 -12.61 3.66
CA THR A 298 10.12 -12.12 2.50
C THR A 298 9.80 -10.67 2.27
N ILE A 299 10.82 -9.90 1.89
CA ILE A 299 10.71 -8.47 1.65
C ILE A 299 10.76 -8.22 0.14
N PHE A 300 9.83 -7.43 -0.38
CA PHE A 300 9.84 -6.92 -1.75
C PHE A 300 10.14 -5.42 -1.74
N ILE A 301 11.05 -4.99 -2.59
CA ILE A 301 11.54 -3.62 -2.62
C ILE A 301 11.58 -3.10 -4.06
N GLY A 302 11.04 -1.92 -4.25
CA GLY A 302 11.13 -1.17 -5.49
C GLY A 302 11.33 0.32 -5.25
N CYS A 303 11.40 1.10 -6.30
CA CYS A 303 11.70 2.53 -6.20
C CYS A 303 10.55 3.38 -5.60
N HIS A 304 9.34 2.82 -5.49
CA HIS A 304 8.17 3.54 -4.99
C HIS A 304 7.57 2.94 -3.73
N ARG A 305 7.69 1.64 -3.51
CA ARG A 305 7.08 0.95 -2.37
C ARG A 305 7.96 -0.22 -1.92
N CYS A 306 7.77 -0.63 -0.68
CA CYS A 306 8.19 -1.94 -0.21
C CYS A 306 7.02 -2.65 0.48
N LEU A 307 7.10 -3.95 0.58
CA LEU A 307 6.13 -4.75 1.31
C LEU A 307 6.77 -6.03 1.86
N THR A 308 6.10 -6.62 2.85
CA THR A 308 6.45 -7.94 3.37
C THR A 308 5.31 -8.92 3.11
N VAL A 309 5.68 -10.16 2.82
CA VAL A 309 4.74 -11.28 2.72
C VAL A 309 5.23 -12.44 3.56
N ASP A 310 4.30 -13.23 4.07
CA ASP A 310 4.61 -14.51 4.70
C ASP A 310 4.78 -15.56 3.59
N ALA A 311 6.00 -16.02 3.36
CA ALA A 311 6.31 -16.97 2.29
C ALA A 311 5.54 -18.29 2.41
N ASP A 312 5.16 -18.71 3.62
CA ASP A 312 4.34 -19.90 3.82
C ASP A 312 2.97 -19.82 3.14
N LYS A 313 2.51 -18.61 2.82
CA LYS A 313 1.24 -18.36 2.11
C LYS A 313 1.40 -18.27 0.60
N PHE A 314 2.64 -18.23 0.11
CA PHE A 314 2.96 -18.03 -1.30
C PHE A 314 3.98 -19.07 -1.76
N PRO A 315 3.55 -20.25 -2.24
CA PRO A 315 4.44 -21.38 -2.54
C PRO A 315 5.59 -21.08 -3.52
N ALA A 316 5.44 -20.02 -4.34
CA ALA A 316 6.47 -19.59 -5.29
C ALA A 316 7.48 -18.59 -4.70
N ILE A 317 7.29 -18.16 -3.45
CA ILE A 317 8.14 -17.17 -2.79
C ILE A 317 9.01 -17.89 -1.76
N GLU A 318 10.32 -17.67 -1.84
CA GLU A 318 11.27 -18.24 -0.89
C GLU A 318 11.36 -17.37 0.36
N ALA A 319 11.30 -18.01 1.54
CA ALA A 319 11.43 -17.34 2.82
C ALA A 319 12.83 -16.76 3.04
N ASN A 320 12.93 -15.79 3.94
CA ASN A 320 14.19 -15.17 4.33
C ASN A 320 14.96 -14.52 3.16
N CYS A 321 14.22 -13.99 2.20
CA CYS A 321 14.77 -13.38 0.99
C CYS A 321 14.33 -11.90 0.85
N VAL A 322 15.11 -11.16 0.09
CA VAL A 322 14.74 -9.83 -0.42
C VAL A 322 14.63 -9.92 -1.94
N TYR A 323 13.45 -9.65 -2.48
CA TYR A 323 13.22 -9.48 -3.91
C TYR A 323 13.28 -8.00 -4.26
N TYR A 324 14.05 -7.65 -5.26
CA TYR A 324 14.21 -6.26 -5.70
C TYR A 324 14.41 -6.20 -7.22
N THR A 325 14.24 -5.01 -7.77
CA THR A 325 14.46 -4.79 -9.20
C THR A 325 15.79 -4.10 -9.45
N GLN A 326 16.61 -4.70 -10.29
CA GLN A 326 17.85 -4.10 -10.78
C GLN A 326 17.59 -3.45 -12.14
N HIS A 327 17.84 -2.16 -12.21
CA HIS A 327 17.63 -1.36 -13.41
C HIS A 327 18.89 -1.31 -14.28
N SER A 328 18.70 -1.47 -15.61
CA SER A 328 19.75 -1.33 -16.62
C SER A 328 19.19 -0.51 -17.79
N GLY A 329 19.37 0.81 -17.75
CA GLY A 329 18.74 1.72 -18.70
C GLY A 329 17.20 1.68 -18.62
N SER A 330 16.57 1.32 -19.74
CA SER A 330 15.10 1.15 -19.82
C SER A 330 14.61 -0.23 -19.40
N LEU A 331 15.49 -1.13 -19.05
CA LEU A 331 15.16 -2.49 -18.66
C LEU A 331 15.25 -2.67 -17.14
N ALA A 332 14.41 -3.56 -16.56
CA ALA A 332 14.55 -3.95 -15.19
C ALA A 332 14.39 -5.47 -15.02
N HIS A 333 15.23 -6.04 -14.19
CA HIS A 333 15.31 -7.47 -13.88
C HIS A 333 14.97 -7.70 -12.42
N ILE A 334 14.29 -8.80 -12.15
CA ILE A 334 14.02 -9.22 -10.77
C ILE A 334 15.24 -9.99 -10.25
N CYS A 335 15.75 -9.52 -9.10
CA CYS A 335 16.80 -10.17 -8.35
C CYS A 335 16.27 -10.64 -7.01
N LYS A 336 16.80 -11.77 -6.54
CA LYS A 336 16.56 -12.34 -5.22
C LYS A 336 17.87 -12.32 -4.44
N TYR A 337 17.84 -11.82 -3.21
CA TYR A 337 18.94 -11.87 -2.26
C TYR A 337 18.51 -12.70 -1.05
N ASN A 338 19.20 -13.81 -0.79
CA ASN A 338 18.96 -14.64 0.37
C ASN A 338 19.79 -14.12 1.55
N LEU A 339 19.13 -13.85 2.68
CA LEU A 339 19.78 -13.26 3.86
C LEU A 339 20.71 -14.21 4.59
N SER A 340 20.47 -15.54 4.52
CA SER A 340 21.29 -16.52 5.23
C SER A 340 22.62 -16.80 4.52
N ASP A 341 22.57 -17.10 3.22
CA ASP A 341 23.77 -17.46 2.45
C ASP A 341 24.41 -16.29 1.71
N LYS A 342 23.74 -15.12 1.77
CA LYS A 342 24.20 -13.85 1.19
C LYS A 342 24.39 -13.89 -0.33
N LYS A 343 23.68 -14.81 -1.00
CA LYS A 343 23.74 -14.94 -2.45
C LYS A 343 22.69 -14.07 -3.14
N VAL A 344 23.12 -13.47 -4.24
CA VAL A 344 22.26 -12.78 -5.18
C VAL A 344 22.01 -13.68 -6.37
N GLU A 345 20.76 -13.85 -6.75
CA GLU A 345 20.32 -14.60 -7.91
C GLU A 345 19.45 -13.68 -8.78
N ARG A 346 19.73 -13.62 -10.07
CA ARG A 346 18.85 -13.02 -11.05
C ARG A 346 17.87 -14.07 -11.51
N LEU A 347 16.58 -13.81 -11.40
CA LEU A 347 15.56 -14.83 -11.64
C LEU A 347 15.35 -15.17 -13.11
N SER A 348 15.69 -14.25 -14.02
CA SER A 348 15.56 -14.46 -15.45
C SER A 348 16.66 -13.74 -16.22
N GLU A 349 17.13 -14.37 -17.29
CA GLU A 349 18.06 -13.75 -18.24
C GLU A 349 17.39 -12.65 -19.07
N VAL A 350 16.08 -12.77 -19.27
CA VAL A 350 15.27 -11.78 -19.99
C VAL A 350 14.74 -10.76 -18.99
N ALA A 351 14.72 -9.48 -19.39
CA ALA A 351 14.13 -8.43 -18.57
C ALA A 351 12.64 -8.68 -18.38
N GLU A 352 12.16 -8.60 -17.14
CA GLU A 352 10.74 -8.71 -16.85
C GLU A 352 10.00 -7.41 -17.12
N PHE A 353 10.68 -6.27 -17.03
CA PHE A 353 10.08 -4.95 -17.19
C PHE A 353 10.82 -4.10 -18.21
N VAL A 354 10.05 -3.32 -18.97
CA VAL A 354 10.54 -2.27 -19.86
C VAL A 354 9.94 -0.93 -19.40
N LYS A 355 10.77 0.10 -19.37
CA LYS A 355 10.33 1.44 -19.00
C LYS A 355 9.62 2.09 -20.20
N GLU A 356 8.35 2.41 -20.00
CA GLU A 356 7.52 3.19 -20.92
C GLU A 356 7.14 4.49 -20.19
N ASP A 357 7.58 5.62 -20.71
CA ASP A 357 7.46 6.94 -20.09
C ASP A 357 7.98 6.95 -18.64
N LYS A 358 7.07 7.04 -17.66
CA LYS A 358 7.39 7.10 -16.22
C LYS A 358 7.24 5.76 -15.49
N GLN A 359 6.69 4.74 -16.16
CA GLN A 359 6.33 3.46 -15.55
C GLN A 359 7.13 2.30 -16.14
N PHE A 360 7.26 1.24 -15.37
CA PHE A 360 7.83 -0.03 -15.81
C PHE A 360 6.72 -1.00 -16.17
N VAL A 361 6.57 -1.29 -17.45
CA VAL A 361 5.58 -2.25 -17.96
C VAL A 361 6.14 -3.65 -17.89
N LEU A 362 5.34 -4.57 -17.36
CA LEU A 362 5.65 -5.99 -17.26
C LEU A 362 5.51 -6.63 -18.66
N VAL A 363 6.63 -7.10 -19.24
CA VAL A 363 6.67 -7.68 -20.59
C VAL A 363 6.71 -9.20 -20.61
N ALA A 364 6.69 -9.84 -19.45
CA ALA A 364 6.65 -11.29 -19.33
C ALA A 364 5.38 -11.88 -19.94
N ALA A 365 5.47 -13.15 -20.35
CA ALA A 365 4.28 -13.89 -20.83
C ALA A 365 3.26 -14.11 -19.72
N ARG A 366 1.96 -13.98 -20.04
CA ARG A 366 0.87 -14.32 -19.09
C ARG A 366 0.70 -15.83 -18.98
N PRO A 367 0.29 -16.36 -17.81
CA PRO A 367 -0.05 -15.65 -16.61
C PRO A 367 1.20 -15.15 -15.84
N PHE A 368 1.12 -13.94 -15.29
CA PHE A 368 2.20 -13.39 -14.47
C PHE A 368 2.36 -14.16 -13.16
N THR A 369 3.61 -14.35 -12.75
CA THR A 369 3.92 -14.96 -11.45
C THR A 369 3.63 -13.99 -10.32
N ILE A 370 3.38 -14.51 -9.11
CA ILE A 370 3.19 -13.68 -7.92
C ILE A 370 4.40 -12.77 -7.65
N ILE A 371 5.61 -13.24 -7.90
CA ILE A 371 6.84 -12.46 -7.74
C ILE A 371 6.82 -11.26 -8.70
N GLN A 372 6.46 -11.47 -9.97
CA GLN A 372 6.36 -10.39 -10.97
C GLN A 372 5.31 -9.35 -10.58
N LEU A 373 4.15 -9.81 -10.07
CA LEU A 373 3.08 -8.91 -9.62
C LEU A 373 3.52 -8.04 -8.42
N LEU A 374 4.16 -8.65 -7.42
CA LEU A 374 4.62 -7.94 -6.24
C LEU A 374 5.79 -6.99 -6.56
N CYS A 375 6.70 -7.38 -7.44
CA CYS A 375 7.74 -6.49 -7.94
C CYS A 375 7.14 -5.33 -8.73
N SER A 376 6.16 -5.57 -9.62
CA SER A 376 5.46 -4.50 -10.34
C SER A 376 4.81 -3.51 -9.39
N TYR A 377 4.13 -3.98 -8.35
CA TYR A 377 3.56 -3.13 -7.32
C TYR A 377 4.58 -2.24 -6.63
N THR A 378 5.81 -2.74 -6.40
CA THR A 378 6.85 -1.98 -5.70
C THR A 378 7.56 -0.94 -6.57
N ILE A 379 7.70 -1.19 -7.88
CA ILE A 379 8.41 -0.28 -8.80
C ILE A 379 7.50 0.74 -9.49
N ASN A 380 6.20 0.51 -9.49
CA ASN A 380 5.23 1.37 -10.14
C ASN A 380 4.37 2.12 -9.13
N ARG A 381 3.89 3.28 -9.55
CA ARG A 381 2.90 4.08 -8.85
C ARG A 381 2.03 4.80 -9.86
N ARG A 382 0.72 4.74 -9.69
CA ARG A 382 -0.23 5.50 -10.51
C ARG A 382 -0.08 6.99 -10.23
N ASP A 383 -0.01 7.80 -11.27
CA ASP A 383 -0.07 9.25 -11.13
C ASP A 383 -1.46 9.70 -10.67
N SER A 384 -1.54 10.81 -9.93
CA SER A 384 -2.80 11.40 -9.51
C SER A 384 -3.59 11.89 -10.72
N GLU A 385 -4.82 11.40 -10.88
CA GLU A 385 -5.73 11.86 -11.94
C GLU A 385 -6.03 13.35 -11.79
N LEU A 386 -6.16 13.86 -10.55
CA LEU A 386 -6.34 15.27 -10.29
C LEU A 386 -5.18 16.10 -10.80
N ALA A 387 -3.94 15.67 -10.53
CA ALA A 387 -2.74 16.38 -10.98
C ALA A 387 -2.63 16.39 -12.51
N LEU A 388 -2.94 15.27 -13.17
CA LEU A 388 -2.96 15.19 -14.63
C LEU A 388 -4.01 16.12 -15.24
N GLN A 389 -5.22 16.14 -14.69
CA GLN A 389 -6.30 17.01 -15.16
C GLN A 389 -5.93 18.50 -15.08
N GLN A 390 -5.26 18.90 -14.01
CA GLN A 390 -4.83 20.29 -13.82
C GLN A 390 -3.69 20.69 -14.73
N MET A 391 -2.76 19.78 -15.05
CA MET A 391 -1.72 20.03 -16.05
C MET A 391 -2.34 20.30 -17.44
N VAL A 392 -3.36 19.54 -17.82
CA VAL A 392 -4.07 19.73 -19.10
C VAL A 392 -4.77 21.10 -19.13
N GLN A 393 -5.52 21.46 -18.08
CA GLN A 393 -6.19 22.76 -17.98
C GLN A 393 -5.20 23.94 -18.02
N GLY A 394 -4.06 23.82 -17.32
CA GLY A 394 -3.02 24.83 -17.33
C GLY A 394 -2.35 24.99 -18.72
N ALA A 395 -2.18 23.90 -19.45
CA ALA A 395 -1.68 23.95 -20.82
C ALA A 395 -2.67 24.61 -21.80
N GLU A 396 -3.96 24.30 -21.68
CA GLU A 396 -5.01 24.89 -22.50
C GLU A 396 -5.14 26.41 -22.26
N GLN A 397 -5.07 26.86 -20.99
CA GLN A 397 -5.06 28.28 -20.66
C GLN A 397 -3.84 29.02 -21.19
N SER A 398 -2.67 28.36 -21.17
CA SER A 398 -1.45 28.95 -21.72
C SER A 398 -1.52 29.09 -23.23
N CYS A 399 -2.10 28.12 -23.93
CA CYS A 399 -2.30 28.19 -25.38
C CYS A 399 -3.33 29.26 -25.77
N SER A 400 -4.43 29.44 -25.02
CA SER A 400 -5.43 30.46 -25.31
C SER A 400 -4.89 31.88 -25.13
N ASN A 401 -4.06 32.11 -24.11
CA ASN A 401 -3.41 33.40 -23.88
C ASN A 401 -2.36 33.75 -24.95
N PHE A 402 -1.81 32.77 -25.67
CA PHE A 402 -0.89 32.99 -26.80
C PHE A 402 -1.65 33.40 -28.07
N VAL A 403 -2.87 32.90 -28.26
CA VAL A 403 -3.69 33.19 -29.45
C VAL A 403 -4.31 34.59 -29.37
N ASP A 404 -4.67 35.05 -28.17
CA ASP A 404 -5.25 36.39 -27.96
C ASP A 404 -4.20 37.52 -27.93
N GLY A 405 -2.91 37.19 -27.76
CA GLY A 405 -1.82 38.18 -27.74
C GLY A 405 -1.32 38.65 -29.13
N ASP A 406 -1.66 37.95 -30.22
CA ASP A 406 -1.19 38.27 -31.58
C ASP A 406 -2.20 39.08 -32.43
N LEU A 407 -3.32 39.53 -31.86
CA LEU A 407 -4.34 40.29 -32.57
C LEU A 407 -4.34 41.81 -32.31
N ASP A 408 -3.43 42.31 -31.45
CA ASP A 408 -3.31 43.73 -31.12
C ASP A 408 -1.90 44.29 -31.50
N GLY A 409 -1.35 43.84 -32.61
CA GLY A 409 -0.09 44.34 -33.20
C GLY A 409 -0.29 45.10 -34.50
#